data_c3b4d9fd1644e10212b1219a7b86320a
#
_entry.id   c3b4d9fd1644e10212b1219a7b86320a
#
_cell.length_a   1.000
_cell.length_b   1.000
_cell.length_c   1.000
_cell.angle_alpha   90.00
_cell.angle_beta   90.00
_cell.angle_gamma   90.00
#
_symmetry.space_group_name_H-M   'P 1'
#
loop_
_entity.id
_entity.type
_entity.pdbx_description
1 polymer ?
#
loop_
_entity_poly.entity_id
_entity_poly.type
_entity_poly.pdbx_seq_one_letter_code
_entity_poly.pdbx_strand_id
1 'polypeptide(L)'
;MTLLETTVKECLNNVVKQYASQTALIENQSKKTLSWQQLQQEVESVARGFLSMGLTKGDRLGIWSANSKEWIICFLAAAQIGIPVVCINFHLKKRELLDLCRLTGIKALCFSDGFKSNHFIEVINYLSKKASKNKDALPQLFISMGNQQAEKSVSLSQLKETSQKISDKAYQHAIEQVSVKDLLTIQMTSGSTAMPKGVMLSQYNVINNAMLSAQRLGVTHDDVICLAVPLFHCFGLSSCLFFALTTGCQLVLLDNYNAEDVLKAIQHHRCTIMHGVPTIFSRLMKHEQFSHYDLSSLDKGIIAGASFPPALIDDIETILGMKGITISYGQTEASPCCTQTLPNDALEIKRHSIGKPLPFVEMKIINLKTGKPVPVGILGEICTRGFHVMMGYDNAPDKTKEALDEEGWLHTGDIGYIDEQGNYHYAYRIKEIVVRGGENISLCEIEEAIAEYVGVDATKAFGIPSADLGEEVIVAICVQKGYSIGESELREFLQERLARYKIPKELHFFTEFPHTPCGKIDVQALKLQLGYGVSIKDEKNMVAG
;
A
#
# COMPACT_ATOMS: atom_id res chain seq x y z
N MET A 1 17.98 21.42 -2.97
CA MET A 1 17.25 20.19 -3.33
C MET A 1 16.26 20.57 -4.42
N THR A 2 16.10 19.78 -5.49
CA THR A 2 15.19 20.04 -6.61
C THR A 2 14.42 18.75 -6.90
N LEU A 3 13.20 18.88 -7.43
CA LEU A 3 12.46 17.75 -7.95
C LEU A 3 13.13 17.25 -9.24
N LEU A 4 13.09 15.94 -9.46
CA LEU A 4 13.68 15.28 -10.62
C LEU A 4 12.70 15.32 -11.80
N GLU A 5 13.15 15.83 -12.93
CA GLU A 5 12.50 15.69 -14.23
C GLU A 5 13.09 14.46 -14.94
N THR A 6 12.74 13.26 -14.43
CA THR A 6 13.34 11.99 -14.88
C THR A 6 12.29 10.90 -15.02
N THR A 7 12.50 10.01 -15.99
CA THR A 7 11.66 8.83 -16.24
C THR A 7 12.21 7.60 -15.52
N VAL A 8 11.39 6.54 -15.43
CA VAL A 8 11.83 5.23 -14.88
C VAL A 8 13.05 4.69 -15.64
N LYS A 9 13.08 4.85 -16.97
CA LYS A 9 14.25 4.42 -17.78
C LYS A 9 15.52 5.17 -17.41
N GLU A 10 15.42 6.47 -17.23
CA GLU A 10 16.56 7.30 -16.85
C GLU A 10 17.02 7.02 -15.42
N CYS A 11 16.10 6.81 -14.48
CA CYS A 11 16.44 6.35 -13.11
C CYS A 11 17.24 5.05 -13.16
N LEU A 12 16.73 4.04 -13.88
CA LEU A 12 17.42 2.75 -14.03
C LEU A 12 18.80 2.91 -14.68
N ASN A 13 18.92 3.73 -15.72
CA ASN A 13 20.20 4.02 -16.37
C ASN A 13 21.19 4.68 -15.39
N ASN A 14 20.73 5.63 -14.57
CA ASN A 14 21.57 6.34 -13.60
C ASN A 14 22.09 5.40 -12.51
N VAL A 15 21.24 4.50 -11.99
CA VAL A 15 21.66 3.50 -11.01
C VAL A 15 22.66 2.51 -11.63
N VAL A 16 22.40 2.03 -12.83
CA VAL A 16 23.34 1.13 -13.53
C VAL A 16 24.67 1.81 -13.82
N LYS A 17 24.67 3.08 -14.20
CA LYS A 17 25.91 3.84 -14.43
C LYS A 17 26.79 3.91 -13.18
N GLN A 18 26.18 3.95 -11.99
CA GLN A 18 26.90 4.08 -10.73
C GLN A 18 27.21 2.72 -10.08
N TYR A 19 26.28 1.75 -10.18
CA TYR A 19 26.26 0.53 -9.38
C TYR A 19 26.06 -0.75 -10.22
N ALA A 20 26.50 -0.80 -11.47
CA ALA A 20 26.23 -1.87 -12.45
C ALA A 20 26.41 -3.29 -11.90
N SER A 21 27.52 -3.55 -11.21
CA SER A 21 27.87 -4.86 -10.66
C SER A 21 27.30 -5.15 -9.27
N GLN A 22 26.73 -4.13 -8.59
CA GLN A 22 26.13 -4.34 -7.28
C GLN A 22 24.81 -5.11 -7.42
N THR A 23 24.49 -5.88 -6.38
CA THR A 23 23.22 -6.61 -6.31
C THR A 23 22.05 -5.65 -6.22
N ALA A 24 21.07 -5.80 -7.10
CA ALA A 24 19.80 -5.09 -7.08
C ALA A 24 18.72 -5.89 -6.35
N LEU A 25 18.58 -7.17 -6.72
CA LEU A 25 17.53 -8.06 -6.23
C LEU A 25 18.11 -9.36 -5.68
N ILE A 26 17.53 -9.83 -4.59
CA ILE A 26 17.83 -11.13 -3.97
C ILE A 26 16.52 -11.87 -3.77
N GLU A 27 16.35 -13.04 -4.37
CA GLU A 27 15.21 -13.92 -4.09
C GLU A 27 15.51 -14.71 -2.80
N ASN A 28 14.77 -14.45 -1.73
CA ASN A 28 15.03 -15.06 -0.42
C ASN A 28 15.01 -16.60 -0.45
N GLN A 29 14.05 -17.20 -1.14
CA GLN A 29 13.91 -18.67 -1.18
C GLN A 29 14.95 -19.33 -2.08
N SER A 30 15.12 -18.87 -3.31
CA SER A 30 16.04 -19.46 -4.30
C SER A 30 17.49 -19.02 -4.12
N LYS A 31 17.73 -17.98 -3.33
CA LYS A 31 19.03 -17.30 -3.14
C LYS A 31 19.65 -16.76 -4.45
N LYS A 32 18.87 -16.71 -5.52
CA LYS A 32 19.31 -16.12 -6.79
C LYS A 32 19.38 -14.61 -6.66
N THR A 33 20.38 -14.02 -7.28
CA THR A 33 20.61 -12.59 -7.29
C THR A 33 20.62 -12.04 -8.71
N LEU A 34 20.23 -10.77 -8.86
CA LEU A 34 20.46 -9.99 -10.07
C LEU A 34 21.22 -8.74 -9.70
N SER A 35 22.29 -8.44 -10.46
CA SER A 35 22.91 -7.12 -10.39
C SER A 35 22.03 -6.06 -11.06
N TRP A 36 22.32 -4.77 -10.82
CA TRP A 36 21.62 -3.68 -11.50
C TRP A 36 21.75 -3.78 -13.02
N GLN A 37 22.91 -4.16 -13.55
CA GLN A 37 23.12 -4.37 -14.98
C GLN A 37 22.29 -5.55 -15.52
N GLN A 38 22.24 -6.67 -14.80
CA GLN A 38 21.43 -7.81 -15.18
C GLN A 38 19.94 -7.48 -15.14
N LEU A 39 19.49 -6.76 -14.10
CA LEU A 39 18.11 -6.30 -14.02
C LEU A 39 17.76 -5.41 -15.22
N GLN A 40 18.62 -4.47 -15.61
CA GLN A 40 18.41 -3.63 -16.77
C GLN A 40 18.26 -4.44 -18.07
N GLN A 41 19.11 -5.43 -18.28
CA GLN A 41 19.06 -6.32 -19.44
C GLN A 41 17.73 -7.11 -19.51
N GLU A 42 17.30 -7.65 -18.38
CA GLU A 42 16.03 -8.37 -18.26
C GLU A 42 14.84 -7.44 -18.58
N VAL A 43 14.84 -6.24 -17.99
CA VAL A 43 13.82 -5.20 -18.20
C VAL A 43 13.77 -4.77 -19.66
N GLU A 44 14.91 -4.56 -20.31
CA GLU A 44 14.96 -4.22 -21.74
C GLU A 44 14.43 -5.33 -22.63
N SER A 45 14.82 -6.57 -22.37
CA SER A 45 14.35 -7.74 -23.14
C SER A 45 12.84 -7.89 -23.04
N VAL A 46 12.25 -7.72 -21.85
CA VAL A 46 10.79 -7.80 -21.66
C VAL A 46 10.08 -6.61 -22.30
N ALA A 47 10.63 -5.39 -22.23
CA ALA A 47 10.04 -4.22 -22.89
C ALA A 47 9.95 -4.38 -24.41
N ARG A 48 11.04 -4.87 -25.04
CA ARG A 48 11.04 -5.21 -26.47
C ARG A 48 10.03 -6.34 -26.76
N GLY A 49 9.89 -7.30 -25.86
CA GLY A 49 8.86 -8.34 -25.94
C GLY A 49 7.45 -7.75 -25.96
N PHE A 50 7.14 -6.80 -25.08
CA PHE A 50 5.84 -6.11 -25.07
C PHE A 50 5.58 -5.37 -26.38
N LEU A 51 6.57 -4.64 -26.90
CA LEU A 51 6.46 -3.99 -28.22
C LEU A 51 6.22 -5.00 -29.34
N SER A 52 6.88 -6.17 -29.31
CA SER A 52 6.70 -7.23 -30.32
C SER A 52 5.30 -7.84 -30.32
N MET A 53 4.60 -7.79 -29.17
CA MET A 53 3.19 -8.18 -29.04
C MET A 53 2.21 -7.09 -29.48
N GLY A 54 2.69 -5.94 -29.93
CA GLY A 54 1.86 -4.81 -30.37
C GLY A 54 1.32 -3.96 -29.22
N LEU A 55 1.94 -4.02 -28.02
CA LEU A 55 1.67 -3.06 -26.96
C LEU A 55 2.41 -1.75 -27.25
N THR A 56 1.73 -0.63 -27.00
CA THR A 56 2.24 0.71 -27.25
C THR A 56 1.98 1.63 -26.07
N LYS A 57 2.60 2.81 -26.07
CA LYS A 57 2.37 3.84 -25.06
C LYS A 57 0.87 4.08 -24.83
N GLY A 58 0.46 4.09 -23.56
CA GLY A 58 -0.93 4.27 -23.13
C GLY A 58 -1.76 2.98 -23.04
N ASP A 59 -1.34 1.87 -23.68
CA ASP A 59 -1.95 0.56 -23.45
C ASP A 59 -1.72 0.13 -21.98
N ARG A 60 -2.71 -0.44 -21.34
CA ARG A 60 -2.64 -0.80 -19.92
C ARG A 60 -2.22 -2.24 -19.71
N LEU A 61 -1.21 -2.45 -18.86
CA LEU A 61 -0.75 -3.75 -18.41
C LEU A 61 -1.25 -4.05 -17.00
N GLY A 62 -1.95 -5.14 -16.78
CA GLY A 62 -2.23 -5.64 -15.43
C GLY A 62 -1.09 -6.54 -14.96
N ILE A 63 -0.72 -6.45 -13.67
CA ILE A 63 0.16 -7.43 -13.03
C ILE A 63 -0.57 -8.06 -11.85
N TRP A 64 -0.84 -9.37 -11.93
CA TRP A 64 -1.56 -10.16 -10.93
C TRP A 64 -0.66 -11.27 -10.38
N SER A 65 0.12 -10.93 -9.36
CA SER A 65 1.11 -11.81 -8.75
C SER A 65 1.48 -11.33 -7.35
N ALA A 66 1.93 -12.25 -6.50
CA ALA A 66 2.71 -11.92 -5.31
C ALA A 66 4.05 -11.27 -5.70
N ASN A 67 4.81 -10.80 -4.70
CA ASN A 67 6.12 -10.20 -4.95
C ASN A 67 7.04 -11.22 -5.62
N SER A 68 7.69 -10.82 -6.71
CA SER A 68 8.66 -11.63 -7.43
C SER A 68 9.58 -10.73 -8.27
N LYS A 69 10.72 -11.25 -8.70
CA LYS A 69 11.59 -10.51 -9.62
C LYS A 69 10.90 -10.27 -10.97
N GLU A 70 10.07 -11.21 -11.42
CA GLU A 70 9.30 -11.10 -12.65
C GLU A 70 8.29 -9.95 -12.57
N TRP A 71 7.66 -9.75 -11.38
CA TRP A 71 6.79 -8.61 -11.12
C TRP A 71 7.54 -7.29 -11.35
N ILE A 72 8.74 -7.16 -10.75
CA ILE A 72 9.58 -5.96 -10.87
C ILE A 72 10.02 -5.75 -12.31
N ILE A 73 10.49 -6.81 -12.98
CA ILE A 73 10.94 -6.75 -14.37
C ILE A 73 9.79 -6.29 -15.29
N CYS A 74 8.60 -6.89 -15.16
CA CYS A 74 7.43 -6.53 -15.99
C CYS A 74 6.98 -5.09 -15.72
N PHE A 75 6.98 -4.65 -14.45
CA PHE A 75 6.62 -3.28 -14.08
C PHE A 75 7.58 -2.26 -14.72
N LEU A 76 8.87 -2.45 -14.52
CA LEU A 76 9.89 -1.54 -15.05
C LEU A 76 9.93 -1.57 -16.60
N ALA A 77 9.73 -2.74 -17.19
CA ALA A 77 9.65 -2.91 -18.64
C ALA A 77 8.48 -2.14 -19.27
N ALA A 78 7.31 -2.22 -18.66
CA ALA A 78 6.13 -1.46 -19.10
C ALA A 78 6.35 0.06 -18.91
N ALA A 79 6.81 0.46 -17.74
CA ALA A 79 7.01 1.86 -17.37
C ALA A 79 7.97 2.60 -18.31
N GLN A 80 9.07 1.95 -18.73
CA GLN A 80 10.08 2.60 -19.58
C GLN A 80 9.64 2.84 -21.03
N ILE A 81 8.56 2.20 -21.49
CA ILE A 81 7.97 2.39 -22.82
C ILE A 81 6.59 3.02 -22.76
N GLY A 82 6.23 3.64 -21.61
CA GLY A 82 5.01 4.41 -21.43
C GLY A 82 3.73 3.58 -21.35
N ILE A 83 3.81 2.32 -20.92
CA ILE A 83 2.67 1.44 -20.66
C ILE A 83 2.31 1.53 -19.18
N PRO A 84 1.16 2.14 -18.81
CA PRO A 84 0.72 2.22 -17.44
C PRO A 84 0.44 0.83 -16.84
N VAL A 85 0.88 0.61 -15.59
CA VAL A 85 0.66 -0.65 -14.89
C VAL A 85 -0.51 -0.54 -13.93
N VAL A 86 -1.50 -1.42 -14.09
CA VAL A 86 -2.55 -1.65 -13.10
C VAL A 86 -2.04 -2.70 -12.11
N CYS A 87 -1.78 -2.26 -10.88
CA CYS A 87 -1.27 -3.12 -9.81
C CYS A 87 -2.43 -3.89 -9.18
N ILE A 88 -2.48 -5.21 -9.41
CA ILE A 88 -3.61 -6.04 -9.04
C ILE A 88 -3.31 -6.82 -7.76
N ASN A 89 -4.20 -6.68 -6.78
CA ASN A 89 -4.15 -7.47 -5.57
C ASN A 89 -4.27 -8.97 -5.89
N PHE A 90 -3.27 -9.75 -5.54
CA PHE A 90 -3.19 -11.19 -5.84
C PHE A 90 -4.20 -12.06 -5.06
N HIS A 91 -4.90 -11.48 -4.08
CA HIS A 91 -5.99 -12.15 -3.38
C HIS A 91 -7.34 -12.07 -4.11
N LEU A 92 -7.49 -11.21 -5.12
CA LEU A 92 -8.74 -11.09 -5.88
C LEU A 92 -9.16 -12.44 -6.45
N LYS A 93 -10.44 -12.72 -6.33
CA LYS A 93 -11.07 -13.91 -6.91
C LYS A 93 -11.53 -13.62 -8.34
N LYS A 94 -11.88 -14.67 -9.04
CA LYS A 94 -12.28 -14.64 -10.46
C LYS A 94 -13.25 -13.51 -10.83
N ARG A 95 -14.29 -13.26 -10.02
CA ARG A 95 -15.30 -12.23 -10.31
C ARG A 95 -14.71 -10.83 -10.17
N GLU A 96 -14.01 -10.60 -9.07
CA GLU A 96 -13.38 -9.29 -8.76
C GLU A 96 -12.33 -8.93 -9.81
N LEU A 97 -11.51 -9.90 -10.22
CA LEU A 97 -10.52 -9.69 -11.29
C LEU A 97 -11.20 -9.34 -12.63
N LEU A 98 -12.30 -10.04 -12.97
CA LEU A 98 -13.07 -9.77 -14.18
C LEU A 98 -13.62 -8.33 -14.18
N ASP A 99 -14.20 -7.91 -13.07
CA ASP A 99 -14.79 -6.59 -12.91
C ASP A 99 -13.70 -5.50 -12.93
N LEU A 100 -12.55 -5.76 -12.30
CA LEU A 100 -11.39 -4.88 -12.34
C LEU A 100 -10.83 -4.73 -13.78
N CYS A 101 -10.67 -5.82 -14.51
CA CYS A 101 -10.20 -5.76 -15.91
C CYS A 101 -11.14 -4.90 -16.78
N ARG A 102 -12.45 -5.01 -16.58
CA ARG A 102 -13.44 -4.19 -17.30
C ARG A 102 -13.36 -2.71 -16.91
N LEU A 103 -13.24 -2.45 -15.61
CA LEU A 103 -13.14 -1.09 -15.07
C LEU A 103 -11.92 -0.35 -15.62
N THR A 104 -10.76 -1.04 -15.63
CA THR A 104 -9.47 -0.43 -15.95
C THR A 104 -9.04 -0.55 -17.41
N GLY A 105 -9.76 -1.33 -18.23
CA GLY A 105 -9.43 -1.49 -19.66
C GLY A 105 -8.05 -2.09 -19.92
N ILE A 106 -7.61 -3.03 -19.08
CA ILE A 106 -6.32 -3.75 -19.24
C ILE A 106 -6.30 -4.47 -20.60
N LYS A 107 -5.28 -4.18 -21.41
CA LYS A 107 -5.05 -4.83 -22.72
C LYS A 107 -4.25 -6.10 -22.62
N ALA A 108 -3.24 -6.13 -21.72
CA ALA A 108 -2.41 -7.30 -21.44
C ALA A 108 -2.38 -7.59 -19.94
N LEU A 109 -2.33 -8.88 -19.56
CA LEU A 109 -2.30 -9.32 -18.17
C LEU A 109 -1.11 -10.26 -17.93
N CYS A 110 -0.17 -9.81 -17.11
CA CYS A 110 0.89 -10.64 -16.55
C CYS A 110 0.38 -11.33 -15.27
N PHE A 111 0.66 -12.61 -15.10
CA PHE A 111 0.20 -13.40 -13.96
C PHE A 111 1.20 -14.47 -13.54
N SER A 112 1.24 -14.83 -12.25
CA SER A 112 1.98 -15.97 -11.71
C SER A 112 1.10 -17.25 -11.68
N ASP A 113 1.66 -18.37 -11.20
CA ASP A 113 0.94 -19.64 -11.15
C ASP A 113 -0.25 -19.62 -10.19
N GLY A 114 -0.13 -18.87 -9.09
CA GLY A 114 -1.14 -18.73 -8.06
C GLY A 114 -0.58 -18.20 -6.75
N PHE A 115 -1.43 -18.13 -5.74
CA PHE A 115 -1.05 -17.77 -4.38
C PHE A 115 -1.91 -18.51 -3.36
N LYS A 116 -1.30 -19.33 -2.50
CA LYS A 116 -1.99 -20.23 -1.55
C LYS A 116 -3.06 -21.07 -2.28
N SER A 117 -4.32 -21.01 -1.84
CA SER A 117 -5.46 -21.68 -2.47
C SER A 117 -6.03 -20.96 -3.70
N ASN A 118 -5.46 -19.86 -4.16
CA ASN A 118 -5.92 -19.13 -5.33
C ASN A 118 -5.15 -19.57 -6.58
N HIS A 119 -5.75 -20.39 -7.42
CA HIS A 119 -5.16 -20.94 -8.64
C HIS A 119 -5.38 -20.00 -9.82
N PHE A 120 -4.37 -19.22 -10.17
CA PHE A 120 -4.50 -18.17 -11.21
C PHE A 120 -4.71 -18.74 -12.60
N ILE A 121 -4.08 -19.87 -12.92
CA ILE A 121 -4.17 -20.52 -14.23
C ILE A 121 -5.62 -20.81 -14.64
N GLU A 122 -6.44 -21.33 -13.72
CA GLU A 122 -7.86 -21.61 -13.98
C GLU A 122 -8.65 -20.33 -14.26
N VAL A 123 -8.36 -19.27 -13.51
CA VAL A 123 -9.00 -17.97 -13.68
C VAL A 123 -8.62 -17.35 -15.02
N ILE A 124 -7.35 -17.43 -15.41
CA ILE A 124 -6.85 -16.93 -16.70
C ILE A 124 -7.46 -17.70 -17.86
N ASN A 125 -7.54 -19.03 -17.78
CA ASN A 125 -8.21 -19.85 -18.79
C ASN A 125 -9.68 -19.43 -18.98
N TYR A 126 -10.38 -19.13 -17.90
CA TYR A 126 -11.74 -18.62 -17.96
C TYR A 126 -11.81 -17.23 -18.63
N LEU A 127 -10.90 -16.31 -18.24
CA LEU A 127 -10.83 -14.95 -18.80
C LEU A 127 -10.51 -15.00 -20.30
N SER A 128 -9.54 -15.80 -20.72
CA SER A 128 -9.14 -15.93 -22.14
C SER A 128 -10.27 -16.46 -23.03
N LYS A 129 -11.07 -17.41 -22.51
CA LYS A 129 -12.28 -17.90 -23.20
C LYS A 129 -13.35 -16.81 -23.32
N LYS A 130 -13.54 -15.98 -22.29
CA LYS A 130 -14.46 -14.83 -22.35
C LYS A 130 -13.97 -13.72 -23.24
N ALA A 131 -12.68 -13.38 -23.19
CA ALA A 131 -12.05 -12.36 -24.02
C ALA A 131 -12.21 -12.65 -25.52
N SER A 132 -12.15 -13.92 -25.91
CA SER A 132 -12.39 -14.36 -27.30
C SER A 132 -13.80 -14.05 -27.82
N LYS A 133 -14.78 -13.87 -26.91
CA LYS A 133 -16.19 -13.57 -27.25
C LYS A 133 -16.52 -12.07 -27.10
N ASN A 134 -15.77 -11.33 -26.27
CA ASN A 134 -16.02 -9.90 -26.02
C ASN A 134 -14.67 -9.17 -25.97
N LYS A 135 -14.19 -8.73 -27.14
CA LYS A 135 -12.85 -8.17 -27.33
C LYS A 135 -12.63 -6.84 -26.63
N ASP A 136 -13.67 -6.03 -26.44
CA ASP A 136 -13.53 -4.62 -26.04
C ASP A 136 -13.47 -4.39 -24.52
N ALA A 137 -13.70 -5.42 -23.71
CA ALA A 137 -13.82 -5.26 -22.26
C ALA A 137 -12.86 -6.12 -21.43
N LEU A 138 -12.01 -6.93 -22.04
CA LEU A 138 -11.13 -7.88 -21.34
C LEU A 138 -9.75 -7.94 -21.97
N PRO A 139 -8.70 -8.32 -21.18
CA PRO A 139 -7.36 -8.50 -21.70
C PRO A 139 -7.35 -9.45 -22.92
N GLN A 140 -6.61 -9.07 -23.95
CA GLN A 140 -6.44 -9.91 -25.15
C GLN A 140 -5.11 -10.67 -25.14
N LEU A 141 -4.15 -10.22 -24.34
CA LEU A 141 -2.81 -10.78 -24.22
C LEU A 141 -2.61 -11.27 -22.78
N PHE A 142 -2.12 -12.50 -22.65
CA PHE A 142 -1.87 -13.15 -21.36
C PHE A 142 -0.41 -13.60 -21.29
N ILE A 143 0.32 -13.19 -20.25
CA ILE A 143 1.75 -13.44 -20.10
C ILE A 143 1.98 -14.14 -18.77
N SER A 144 2.43 -15.40 -18.82
CA SER A 144 2.78 -16.16 -17.64
C SER A 144 4.18 -15.79 -17.15
N MET A 145 4.25 -15.33 -15.92
CA MET A 145 5.48 -15.05 -15.17
C MET A 145 5.95 -16.24 -14.35
N GLY A 146 5.09 -17.26 -14.19
CA GLY A 146 5.38 -18.47 -13.42
C GLY A 146 5.92 -19.62 -14.28
N ASN A 147 5.92 -20.82 -13.69
CA ASN A 147 6.37 -22.05 -14.34
C ASN A 147 5.27 -22.73 -15.17
N GLN A 148 4.01 -22.37 -14.92
CA GLN A 148 2.85 -22.93 -15.62
C GLN A 148 2.32 -21.94 -16.64
N GLN A 149 1.75 -22.45 -17.72
CA GLN A 149 1.10 -21.64 -18.74
C GLN A 149 -0.41 -21.91 -18.75
N ALA A 150 -1.18 -20.82 -18.92
CA ALA A 150 -2.60 -20.92 -19.24
C ALA A 150 -2.80 -21.14 -20.75
N GLU A 151 -3.99 -21.65 -21.13
CA GLU A 151 -4.37 -21.72 -22.55
C GLU A 151 -4.24 -20.33 -23.19
N LYS A 152 -3.63 -20.23 -24.36
CA LYS A 152 -3.44 -18.98 -25.11
C LYS A 152 -2.57 -17.92 -24.39
N SER A 153 -1.77 -18.31 -23.39
CA SER A 153 -0.77 -17.44 -22.82
C SER A 153 0.61 -17.66 -23.44
N VAL A 154 1.45 -16.64 -23.33
CA VAL A 154 2.87 -16.68 -23.69
C VAL A 154 3.68 -16.68 -22.39
N SER A 155 4.70 -17.51 -22.26
CA SER A 155 5.60 -17.44 -21.12
C SER A 155 6.51 -16.21 -21.21
N LEU A 156 7.02 -15.75 -20.06
CA LEU A 156 7.97 -14.65 -20.04
C LEU A 156 9.26 -14.99 -20.84
N SER A 157 9.67 -16.26 -20.88
CA SER A 157 10.81 -16.72 -21.68
C SER A 157 10.52 -16.57 -23.19
N GLN A 158 9.37 -17.07 -23.63
CA GLN A 158 8.93 -16.91 -25.03
C GLN A 158 8.79 -15.44 -25.42
N LEU A 159 8.29 -14.59 -24.52
CA LEU A 159 8.20 -13.15 -24.73
C LEU A 159 9.60 -12.55 -24.97
N LYS A 160 10.59 -12.92 -24.16
CA LYS A 160 11.98 -12.48 -24.33
C LYS A 160 12.59 -12.91 -25.66
N GLU A 161 12.30 -14.13 -26.12
CA GLU A 161 12.76 -14.59 -27.43
C GLU A 161 12.25 -13.69 -28.58
N THR A 162 11.04 -13.15 -28.42
CA THR A 162 10.48 -12.24 -29.42
C THR A 162 11.11 -10.83 -29.41
N SER A 163 11.89 -10.51 -28.38
CA SER A 163 12.56 -9.20 -28.25
C SER A 163 13.46 -8.86 -29.44
N GLN A 164 14.07 -9.88 -30.07
CA GLN A 164 14.94 -9.73 -31.23
C GLN A 164 14.20 -9.19 -32.48
N LYS A 165 12.86 -9.26 -32.52
CA LYS A 165 12.05 -8.71 -33.62
C LYS A 165 11.99 -7.19 -33.58
N ILE A 166 12.35 -6.57 -32.46
CA ILE A 166 12.31 -5.11 -32.28
C ILE A 166 13.72 -4.55 -32.46
N SER A 167 13.89 -3.71 -33.48
CA SER A 167 15.17 -3.03 -33.73
C SER A 167 15.50 -2.02 -32.63
N ASP A 168 16.78 -1.72 -32.43
CA ASP A 168 17.24 -0.69 -31.49
C ASP A 168 16.55 0.66 -31.76
N LYS A 169 16.42 1.03 -33.02
CA LYS A 169 15.74 2.27 -33.42
C LYS A 169 14.27 2.31 -32.98
N ALA A 170 13.54 1.20 -33.13
CA ALA A 170 12.14 1.12 -32.71
C ALA A 170 12.02 1.17 -31.18
N TYR A 171 12.92 0.51 -30.47
CA TYR A 171 12.95 0.54 -29.01
C TYR A 171 13.30 1.94 -28.48
N GLN A 172 14.35 2.58 -29.03
CA GLN A 172 14.71 3.95 -28.65
C GLN A 172 13.57 4.93 -28.92
N HIS A 173 12.92 4.82 -30.06
CA HIS A 173 11.77 5.65 -30.38
C HIS A 173 10.64 5.49 -29.35
N ALA A 174 10.35 4.27 -28.89
CA ALA A 174 9.33 4.04 -27.86
C ALA A 174 9.69 4.72 -26.53
N ILE A 175 10.98 4.68 -26.11
CA ILE A 175 11.47 5.33 -24.90
C ILE A 175 11.37 6.87 -25.02
N GLU A 176 11.79 7.44 -26.15
CA GLU A 176 11.78 8.89 -26.39
C GLU A 176 10.36 9.50 -26.37
N GLN A 177 9.34 8.70 -26.59
CA GLN A 177 7.94 9.14 -26.47
C GLN A 177 7.47 9.28 -25.02
N VAL A 178 8.22 8.75 -24.04
CA VAL A 178 7.81 8.74 -22.62
C VAL A 178 8.13 10.07 -21.96
N SER A 179 7.12 10.66 -21.33
CA SER A 179 7.24 11.88 -20.53
C SER A 179 7.17 11.57 -19.05
N VAL A 180 7.83 12.38 -18.23
CA VAL A 180 7.75 12.30 -16.76
C VAL A 180 6.32 12.48 -16.25
N LYS A 181 5.46 13.16 -17.01
CA LYS A 181 4.04 13.37 -16.67
C LYS A 181 3.13 12.24 -17.14
N ASP A 182 3.66 11.26 -17.88
CA ASP A 182 2.86 10.12 -18.30
C ASP A 182 2.39 9.29 -17.09
N LEU A 183 1.19 8.73 -17.23
CA LEU A 183 0.64 7.78 -16.27
C LEU A 183 1.59 6.60 -16.11
N LEU A 184 2.06 6.37 -14.89
CA LEU A 184 2.92 5.26 -14.53
C LEU A 184 2.13 4.05 -14.07
N THR A 185 1.19 4.29 -13.17
CA THR A 185 0.46 3.21 -12.51
C THR A 185 -0.95 3.63 -12.11
N ILE A 186 -1.85 2.65 -12.09
CA ILE A 186 -3.18 2.75 -11.51
C ILE A 186 -3.19 1.85 -10.29
N GLN A 187 -3.31 2.48 -9.11
CA GLN A 187 -3.34 1.82 -7.82
C GLN A 187 -4.79 1.69 -7.34
N MET A 188 -5.22 0.46 -7.09
CA MET A 188 -6.59 0.22 -6.63
C MET A 188 -6.71 0.45 -5.13
N THR A 189 -7.64 1.32 -4.71
CA THR A 189 -7.96 1.55 -3.31
C THR A 189 -9.31 0.97 -2.96
N SER A 190 -9.41 0.36 -1.78
CA SER A 190 -10.69 -0.05 -1.20
C SER A 190 -11.43 1.20 -0.74
N GLY A 191 -12.30 1.73 -1.58
CA GLY A 191 -13.23 2.80 -1.17
C GLY A 191 -14.32 2.26 -0.22
N SER A 192 -15.01 3.17 0.47
CA SER A 192 -16.24 2.85 1.24
C SER A 192 -17.42 2.43 0.36
N THR A 193 -17.24 2.40 -0.96
CA THR A 193 -18.21 1.97 -1.98
C THR A 193 -17.86 0.57 -2.46
N ALA A 194 -18.86 -0.19 -2.94
CA ALA A 194 -18.72 -1.58 -3.40
C ALA A 194 -17.66 -1.80 -4.51
N MET A 195 -17.27 -0.76 -5.25
CA MET A 195 -16.27 -0.83 -6.30
C MET A 195 -15.00 -0.05 -5.92
N PRO A 196 -13.82 -0.67 -6.05
CA PRO A 196 -12.55 0.00 -5.79
C PRO A 196 -12.31 1.15 -6.78
N LYS A 197 -11.60 2.20 -6.32
CA LYS A 197 -11.19 3.34 -7.14
C LYS A 197 -9.78 3.13 -7.67
N GLY A 198 -9.55 3.44 -8.94
CA GLY A 198 -8.22 3.44 -9.55
C GLY A 198 -7.56 4.81 -9.40
N VAL A 199 -6.57 4.92 -8.53
CA VAL A 199 -5.77 6.15 -8.36
C VAL A 199 -4.70 6.22 -9.44
N MET A 200 -4.70 7.26 -10.25
CA MET A 200 -3.75 7.48 -11.34
C MET A 200 -2.52 8.28 -10.86
N LEU A 201 -1.34 7.66 -10.94
CA LEU A 201 -0.08 8.28 -10.54
C LEU A 201 0.88 8.36 -11.73
N SER A 202 1.49 9.53 -11.94
CA SER A 202 2.50 9.73 -12.96
C SER A 202 3.89 9.25 -12.53
N GLN A 203 4.83 9.14 -13.48
CA GLN A 203 6.23 8.88 -13.15
C GLN A 203 6.79 9.97 -12.24
N TYR A 204 6.46 11.23 -12.50
CA TYR A 204 6.89 12.37 -11.69
C TYR A 204 6.43 12.29 -10.24
N ASN A 205 5.16 11.90 -10.02
CA ASN A 205 4.62 11.74 -8.67
C ASN A 205 5.43 10.69 -7.87
N VAL A 206 5.53 9.46 -8.40
CA VAL A 206 6.07 8.31 -7.67
C VAL A 206 7.58 8.43 -7.47
N ILE A 207 8.33 8.82 -8.51
CA ILE A 207 9.80 8.92 -8.43
C ILE A 207 10.21 9.99 -7.40
N ASN A 208 9.61 11.18 -7.47
CA ASN A 208 9.97 12.27 -6.55
C ASN A 208 9.52 11.97 -5.11
N ASN A 209 8.35 11.38 -4.92
CA ASN A 209 7.89 11.00 -3.59
C ASN A 209 8.81 9.96 -2.94
N ALA A 210 9.18 8.93 -3.69
CA ALA A 210 10.12 7.92 -3.23
C ALA A 210 11.51 8.50 -2.92
N MET A 211 12.06 9.32 -3.83
CA MET A 211 13.36 9.97 -3.63
C MET A 211 13.39 10.81 -2.35
N LEU A 212 12.39 11.67 -2.14
CA LEU A 212 12.36 12.57 -0.98
C LEU A 212 12.15 11.81 0.34
N SER A 213 11.31 10.78 0.34
CA SER A 213 11.10 9.92 1.50
C SER A 213 12.35 9.08 1.82
N ALA A 214 13.02 8.52 0.80
CA ALA A 214 14.28 7.80 0.96
C ALA A 214 15.40 8.71 1.52
N GLN A 215 15.52 9.93 1.01
CA GLN A 215 16.47 10.92 1.53
C GLN A 215 16.17 11.28 2.99
N ARG A 216 14.89 11.45 3.36
CA ARG A 216 14.50 11.74 4.74
C ARG A 216 14.83 10.59 5.69
N LEU A 217 14.68 9.34 5.23
CA LEU A 217 15.08 8.16 5.98
C LEU A 217 16.61 7.95 5.99
N GLY A 218 17.36 8.62 5.13
CA GLY A 218 18.80 8.45 4.98
C GLY A 218 19.17 7.12 4.31
N VAL A 219 18.40 6.72 3.28
CA VAL A 219 18.71 5.50 2.50
C VAL A 219 19.87 5.73 1.56
N THR A 220 20.80 4.79 1.52
CA THR A 220 21.98 4.78 0.66
C THR A 220 22.06 3.51 -0.18
N HIS A 221 23.00 3.44 -1.10
CA HIS A 221 23.25 2.24 -1.92
C HIS A 221 23.76 1.04 -1.13
N ASP A 222 24.29 1.25 0.08
CA ASP A 222 24.76 0.18 0.97
C ASP A 222 23.62 -0.50 1.73
N ASP A 223 22.44 0.10 1.73
CA ASP A 223 21.29 -0.44 2.44
C ASP A 223 20.69 -1.66 1.76
N VAL A 224 20.10 -2.53 2.57
CA VAL A 224 19.41 -3.75 2.14
C VAL A 224 17.99 -3.71 2.70
N ILE A 225 17.01 -3.56 1.81
CA ILE A 225 15.58 -3.52 2.19
C ILE A 225 15.01 -4.93 2.23
N CYS A 226 14.46 -5.34 3.38
CA CYS A 226 13.60 -6.51 3.49
C CYS A 226 12.21 -6.17 2.95
N LEU A 227 11.84 -6.68 1.77
CA LEU A 227 10.56 -6.39 1.11
C LEU A 227 9.44 -7.26 1.71
N ALA A 228 8.95 -6.89 2.89
CA ALA A 228 7.88 -7.58 3.60
C ALA A 228 6.47 -7.07 3.22
N VAL A 229 6.37 -5.95 2.49
CA VAL A 229 5.11 -5.33 2.06
C VAL A 229 4.81 -5.65 0.58
N PRO A 230 3.52 -5.71 0.17
CA PRO A 230 3.18 -6.08 -1.21
C PRO A 230 3.54 -4.98 -2.23
N LEU A 231 4.16 -5.36 -3.35
CA LEU A 231 4.48 -4.48 -4.48
C LEU A 231 3.25 -3.92 -5.20
N PHE A 232 2.11 -4.65 -5.17
CA PHE A 232 0.89 -4.15 -5.79
C PHE A 232 0.28 -2.95 -5.04
N HIS A 233 0.72 -2.69 -3.80
CA HIS A 233 0.31 -1.54 -3.00
C HIS A 233 1.32 -0.39 -3.15
N CYS A 234 0.83 0.86 -3.15
CA CYS A 234 1.68 2.04 -3.30
C CYS A 234 2.81 2.10 -2.25
N PHE A 235 2.61 1.58 -1.05
CA PHE A 235 3.65 1.53 -0.01
C PHE A 235 4.83 0.65 -0.44
N GLY A 236 4.59 -0.59 -0.86
CA GLY A 236 5.65 -1.47 -1.35
C GLY A 236 6.28 -0.97 -2.65
N LEU A 237 5.46 -0.46 -3.56
CA LEU A 237 5.93 0.11 -4.82
C LEU A 237 6.88 1.30 -4.57
N SER A 238 6.42 2.32 -3.85
CA SER A 238 7.17 3.57 -3.63
C SER A 238 8.32 3.38 -2.65
N SER A 239 8.04 2.88 -1.44
CA SER A 239 9.04 2.84 -0.35
C SER A 239 10.02 1.66 -0.44
N CYS A 240 9.81 0.70 -1.37
CA CYS A 240 10.80 -0.35 -1.59
C CYS A 240 11.36 -0.28 -3.01
N LEU A 241 10.55 -0.54 -4.06
CA LEU A 241 11.07 -0.59 -5.43
C LEU A 241 11.63 0.75 -5.88
N PHE A 242 10.89 1.85 -5.68
CA PHE A 242 11.38 3.16 -6.11
C PHE A 242 12.44 3.75 -5.17
N PHE A 243 12.49 3.33 -3.88
CA PHE A 243 13.67 3.62 -3.04
C PHE A 243 14.92 3.02 -3.66
N ALA A 244 14.88 1.72 -4.00
CA ALA A 244 16.02 1.06 -4.63
C ALA A 244 16.39 1.71 -5.98
N LEU A 245 15.40 2.05 -6.80
CA LEU A 245 15.61 2.67 -8.11
C LEU A 245 16.20 4.09 -8.02
N THR A 246 15.99 4.81 -6.91
CA THR A 246 16.51 6.18 -6.71
C THR A 246 17.81 6.24 -5.91
N THR A 247 18.14 5.20 -5.14
CA THR A 247 19.32 5.18 -4.27
C THR A 247 20.37 4.14 -4.66
N GLY A 248 19.99 3.10 -5.41
CA GLY A 248 20.87 1.97 -5.73
C GLY A 248 20.92 0.89 -4.65
N CYS A 249 20.12 0.97 -3.58
CA CYS A 249 20.09 -0.04 -2.51
C CYS A 249 19.55 -1.39 -3.00
N GLN A 250 19.74 -2.43 -2.20
CA GLN A 250 19.35 -3.80 -2.54
C GLN A 250 17.95 -4.12 -2.02
N LEU A 251 17.22 -5.00 -2.74
CA LEU A 251 15.93 -5.55 -2.31
C LEU A 251 16.04 -7.06 -2.08
N VAL A 252 15.69 -7.50 -0.89
CA VAL A 252 15.46 -8.92 -0.56
C VAL A 252 13.97 -9.20 -0.73
N LEU A 253 13.63 -10.02 -1.73
CA LEU A 253 12.26 -10.30 -2.11
C LEU A 253 11.68 -11.44 -1.26
N LEU A 254 10.57 -11.14 -0.60
CA LEU A 254 9.69 -12.11 0.02
C LEU A 254 8.39 -12.15 -0.77
N ASP A 255 7.89 -13.34 -1.11
CA ASP A 255 6.66 -13.52 -1.90
C ASP A 255 5.47 -12.84 -1.21
N ASN A 256 5.43 -12.96 0.11
CA ASN A 256 4.45 -12.31 0.98
C ASN A 256 5.00 -12.20 2.41
N TYR A 257 4.26 -11.51 3.28
CA TYR A 257 4.61 -11.47 4.69
C TYR A 257 4.38 -12.84 5.36
N ASN A 258 5.46 -13.35 5.93
CA ASN A 258 5.49 -14.42 6.92
C ASN A 258 6.56 -14.03 7.96
N ALA A 259 6.23 -14.06 9.24
CA ALA A 259 7.14 -13.57 10.28
C ALA A 259 8.48 -14.34 10.30
N GLU A 260 8.44 -15.65 10.19
CA GLU A 260 9.64 -16.49 10.19
C GLU A 260 10.53 -16.22 8.97
N ASP A 261 9.93 -16.06 7.78
CA ASP A 261 10.67 -15.77 6.55
C ASP A 261 11.32 -14.37 6.61
N VAL A 262 10.63 -13.39 7.23
CA VAL A 262 11.18 -12.05 7.47
C VAL A 262 12.39 -12.12 8.42
N LEU A 263 12.27 -12.82 9.55
CA LEU A 263 13.37 -13.00 10.51
C LEU A 263 14.59 -13.67 9.87
N LYS A 264 14.36 -14.75 9.11
CA LYS A 264 15.41 -15.44 8.34
C LYS A 264 16.07 -14.53 7.32
N ALA A 265 15.27 -13.75 6.57
CA ALA A 265 15.78 -12.83 5.57
C ALA A 265 16.65 -11.73 6.18
N ILE A 266 16.20 -11.12 7.27
CA ILE A 266 16.98 -10.08 7.97
C ILE A 266 18.33 -10.64 8.42
N GLN A 267 18.36 -11.78 9.11
CA GLN A 267 19.59 -12.40 9.57
C GLN A 267 20.51 -12.81 8.41
N HIS A 268 19.95 -13.52 7.41
CA HIS A 268 20.75 -14.13 6.34
C HIS A 268 21.32 -13.09 5.38
N HIS A 269 20.53 -12.08 5.03
CA HIS A 269 20.93 -11.06 4.06
C HIS A 269 21.40 -9.77 4.72
N ARG A 270 21.47 -9.73 6.07
CA ARG A 270 21.86 -8.54 6.83
C ARG A 270 21.05 -7.31 6.45
N CYS A 271 19.72 -7.47 6.36
CA CYS A 271 18.84 -6.36 5.99
C CYS A 271 18.98 -5.20 6.98
N THR A 272 19.11 -3.98 6.47
CA THR A 272 19.27 -2.75 7.27
C THR A 272 17.95 -1.99 7.39
N ILE A 273 17.03 -2.24 6.45
CA ILE A 273 15.74 -1.53 6.36
C ILE A 273 14.58 -2.54 6.32
N MET A 274 13.55 -2.25 7.11
CA MET A 274 12.25 -2.91 7.00
C MET A 274 11.13 -1.88 7.10
N HIS A 275 10.21 -1.91 6.12
CA HIS A 275 8.97 -1.12 6.15
C HIS A 275 7.79 -2.02 6.49
N GLY A 276 6.81 -1.47 7.19
CA GLY A 276 5.63 -2.25 7.53
C GLY A 276 4.46 -1.43 8.06
N VAL A 277 3.31 -2.09 8.07
CA VAL A 277 2.16 -1.63 8.86
C VAL A 277 2.34 -2.09 10.32
N PRO A 278 1.65 -1.48 11.29
CA PRO A 278 1.83 -1.80 12.71
C PRO A 278 1.75 -3.29 13.04
N THR A 279 0.82 -4.00 12.43
CA THR A 279 0.62 -5.45 12.64
C THR A 279 1.80 -6.31 12.19
N ILE A 280 2.57 -5.88 11.19
CA ILE A 280 3.78 -6.58 10.74
C ILE A 280 4.82 -6.57 11.87
N PHE A 281 5.09 -5.39 12.44
CA PHE A 281 6.05 -5.25 13.54
C PHE A 281 5.63 -6.02 14.79
N SER A 282 4.37 -5.87 15.21
CA SER A 282 3.83 -6.60 16.39
C SER A 282 3.93 -8.11 16.21
N ARG A 283 3.55 -8.66 15.05
CA ARG A 283 3.63 -10.10 14.79
C ARG A 283 5.06 -10.61 14.73
N LEU A 284 5.98 -9.80 14.20
CA LEU A 284 7.39 -10.16 14.14
C LEU A 284 7.97 -10.32 15.56
N MET A 285 7.74 -9.32 16.44
CA MET A 285 8.23 -9.34 17.83
C MET A 285 7.58 -10.43 18.68
N LYS A 286 6.34 -10.82 18.37
CA LYS A 286 5.61 -11.90 19.07
C LYS A 286 5.91 -13.30 18.54
N HIS A 287 6.79 -13.44 17.54
CA HIS A 287 7.12 -14.76 16.99
C HIS A 287 7.86 -15.61 18.03
N GLU A 288 7.44 -16.87 18.22
CA GLU A 288 7.96 -17.76 19.27
C GLU A 288 9.48 -17.95 19.23
N GLN A 289 10.06 -17.92 18.03
CA GLN A 289 11.50 -18.07 17.83
C GLN A 289 12.23 -16.73 17.63
N PHE A 290 11.61 -15.61 17.91
CA PHE A 290 12.16 -14.27 17.68
C PHE A 290 13.59 -14.11 18.24
N SER A 291 13.82 -14.55 19.47
CA SER A 291 15.11 -14.45 20.16
C SER A 291 16.23 -15.32 19.57
N HIS A 292 15.90 -16.22 18.64
CA HIS A 292 16.89 -17.08 17.98
C HIS A 292 17.54 -16.44 16.75
N TYR A 293 17.04 -15.28 16.32
CA TYR A 293 17.53 -14.60 15.11
C TYR A 293 18.41 -13.39 15.46
N ASP A 294 19.51 -13.22 14.72
CA ASP A 294 20.33 -12.01 14.78
C ASP A 294 19.74 -10.93 13.88
N LEU A 295 19.11 -9.95 14.51
CA LEU A 295 18.52 -8.79 13.84
C LEU A 295 19.39 -7.53 13.96
N SER A 296 20.64 -7.63 14.42
CA SER A 296 21.52 -6.50 14.71
C SER A 296 21.87 -5.61 13.51
N SER A 297 21.60 -6.08 12.29
CA SER A 297 21.78 -5.28 11.08
C SER A 297 20.62 -4.31 10.83
N LEU A 298 19.44 -4.59 11.40
CA LEU A 298 18.23 -3.80 11.17
C LEU A 298 18.32 -2.48 11.93
N ASP A 299 18.28 -1.37 11.22
CA ASP A 299 18.52 -0.04 11.78
C ASP A 299 17.32 0.90 11.60
N LYS A 300 16.75 0.94 10.42
CA LYS A 300 15.77 1.96 10.04
C LYS A 300 14.60 1.41 9.22
N GLY A 301 13.55 2.20 9.12
CA GLY A 301 12.36 1.80 8.38
C GLY A 301 11.24 2.83 8.47
N ILE A 302 10.12 2.46 7.89
CA ILE A 302 8.89 3.26 7.92
C ILE A 302 7.78 2.40 8.52
N ILE A 303 7.11 2.94 9.54
CA ILE A 303 5.80 2.44 9.98
C ILE A 303 4.72 3.39 9.46
N ALA A 304 3.70 2.83 8.79
CA ALA A 304 2.65 3.62 8.16
C ALA A 304 1.37 2.80 7.91
N GLY A 305 0.33 3.47 7.45
CA GLY A 305 -0.87 2.84 6.85
C GLY A 305 -1.98 2.46 7.83
N ALA A 306 -1.77 2.59 9.13
CA ALA A 306 -2.79 2.45 10.18
C ALA A 306 -2.34 3.20 11.44
N SER A 307 -3.28 3.54 12.31
CA SER A 307 -2.99 4.02 13.67
C SER A 307 -2.41 2.88 14.52
N PHE A 308 -1.65 3.23 15.53
CA PHE A 308 -1.01 2.28 16.45
C PHE A 308 -0.82 2.91 17.84
N PRO A 309 -0.76 2.08 18.91
CA PRO A 309 -0.44 2.56 20.24
C PRO A 309 0.99 3.15 20.30
N PRO A 310 1.22 4.26 20.99
CA PRO A 310 2.55 4.88 21.12
C PRO A 310 3.64 3.91 21.60
N ALA A 311 3.30 2.98 22.50
CA ALA A 311 4.21 1.95 23.03
C ALA A 311 4.83 1.07 21.92
N LEU A 312 4.17 0.90 20.79
CA LEU A 312 4.72 0.11 19.68
C LEU A 312 6.04 0.71 19.14
N ILE A 313 6.19 2.02 19.18
CA ILE A 313 7.44 2.68 18.74
C ILE A 313 8.57 2.35 19.70
N ASP A 314 8.29 2.32 21.01
CA ASP A 314 9.27 1.92 22.02
C ASP A 314 9.73 0.49 21.82
N ASP A 315 8.78 -0.41 21.58
CA ASP A 315 9.07 -1.81 21.30
C ASP A 315 9.91 -1.99 20.03
N ILE A 316 9.61 -1.25 18.96
CA ILE A 316 10.38 -1.29 17.71
C ILE A 316 11.83 -0.80 17.96
N GLU A 317 12.02 0.28 18.71
CA GLU A 317 13.37 0.79 19.00
C GLU A 317 14.14 -0.10 19.99
N THR A 318 13.47 -0.67 21.01
CA THR A 318 14.15 -1.43 22.07
C THR A 318 14.28 -2.91 21.77
N ILE A 319 13.25 -3.55 21.18
CA ILE A 319 13.21 -4.98 20.91
C ILE A 319 13.80 -5.30 19.53
N LEU A 320 13.41 -4.55 18.49
CA LEU A 320 13.96 -4.74 17.13
C LEU A 320 15.28 -4.01 16.91
N GLY A 321 15.65 -3.06 17.77
CA GLY A 321 16.86 -2.26 17.62
C GLY A 321 16.79 -1.17 16.55
N MET A 322 15.61 -0.92 15.95
CA MET A 322 15.43 0.01 14.84
C MET A 322 15.35 1.47 15.31
N LYS A 323 16.47 2.04 15.72
CA LYS A 323 16.54 3.45 16.20
C LYS A 323 16.16 4.47 15.14
N GLY A 324 16.39 4.15 13.87
CA GLY A 324 16.03 4.97 12.74
C GLY A 324 14.61 4.75 12.21
N ILE A 325 13.70 4.13 13.00
CA ILE A 325 12.29 4.02 12.60
C ILE A 325 11.67 5.41 12.42
N THR A 326 10.89 5.59 11.34
CA THR A 326 10.16 6.83 11.06
C THR A 326 8.68 6.56 10.90
N ILE A 327 7.86 7.52 11.30
CA ILE A 327 6.42 7.50 11.10
C ILE A 327 6.12 8.22 9.81
N SER A 328 5.35 7.60 8.90
CA SER A 328 4.92 8.25 7.66
C SER A 328 3.41 8.26 7.56
N TYR A 329 2.87 9.40 7.15
CA TYR A 329 1.46 9.58 6.86
C TYR A 329 1.25 9.90 5.40
N GLY A 330 0.16 9.37 4.88
CA GLY A 330 -0.33 9.65 3.56
C GLY A 330 -1.32 8.61 3.07
N GLN A 331 -1.62 8.69 1.79
CA GLN A 331 -2.59 7.82 1.13
C GLN A 331 -2.20 7.60 -0.34
N THR A 332 -2.81 6.63 -0.98
CA THR A 332 -2.50 6.28 -2.38
C THR A 332 -2.61 7.50 -3.29
N GLU A 333 -3.59 8.36 -3.06
CA GLU A 333 -3.85 9.61 -3.76
C GLU A 333 -2.72 10.65 -3.61
N ALA A 334 -1.75 10.37 -2.73
CA ALA A 334 -0.59 11.23 -2.45
C ALA A 334 0.78 10.53 -2.67
N SER A 335 0.86 9.43 -3.40
CA SER A 335 2.06 8.78 -4.00
C SER A 335 3.08 8.03 -3.11
N PRO A 336 2.91 7.56 -1.88
CA PRO A 336 1.84 7.75 -0.93
C PRO A 336 2.14 8.77 0.18
N CYS A 337 3.38 9.27 0.32
CA CYS A 337 3.88 9.98 1.50
C CYS A 337 3.62 11.49 1.45
N CYS A 338 2.87 12.02 2.41
CA CYS A 338 2.70 13.46 2.64
C CYS A 338 3.68 13.97 3.69
N THR A 339 3.71 13.31 4.86
CA THR A 339 4.60 13.66 5.97
C THR A 339 5.42 12.46 6.41
N GLN A 340 6.55 12.75 7.03
CA GLN A 340 7.40 11.73 7.64
C GLN A 340 8.22 12.36 8.77
N THR A 341 8.38 11.65 9.90
CA THR A 341 9.33 12.03 10.96
C THR A 341 10.77 11.83 10.48
N LEU A 342 11.73 12.40 11.19
CA LEU A 342 13.15 12.15 10.96
C LEU A 342 13.63 10.92 11.75
N PRO A 343 14.65 10.16 11.27
CA PRO A 343 15.23 9.06 12.04
C PRO A 343 15.69 9.46 13.45
N ASN A 344 16.21 10.68 13.58
CA ASN A 344 16.76 11.23 14.84
C ASN A 344 15.77 12.10 15.61
N ASP A 345 14.48 12.14 15.23
CA ASP A 345 13.47 12.81 16.04
C ASP A 345 13.35 12.14 17.41
N ALA A 346 13.08 12.95 18.44
CA ALA A 346 12.82 12.44 19.78
C ALA A 346 11.65 11.45 19.77
N LEU A 347 11.71 10.43 20.63
CA LEU A 347 10.66 9.41 20.75
C LEU A 347 9.27 10.02 20.94
N GLU A 348 9.16 11.11 21.68
CA GLU A 348 7.91 11.81 21.90
C GLU A 348 7.27 12.31 20.59
N ILE A 349 8.07 12.81 19.64
CA ILE A 349 7.61 13.20 18.30
C ILE A 349 7.14 11.96 17.53
N LYS A 350 7.92 10.89 17.55
CA LYS A 350 7.59 9.64 16.84
C LYS A 350 6.34 8.95 17.38
N ARG A 351 6.08 9.06 18.70
CA ARG A 351 4.90 8.47 19.36
C ARG A 351 3.60 9.18 19.04
N HIS A 352 3.65 10.52 18.92
CA HIS A 352 2.45 11.33 18.94
C HIS A 352 2.21 12.16 17.68
N SER A 353 3.15 12.18 16.72
CA SER A 353 2.99 12.90 15.47
C SER A 353 3.16 12.02 14.24
N ILE A 354 2.65 12.50 13.13
CA ILE A 354 2.88 11.95 11.79
C ILE A 354 4.02 12.70 11.07
N GLY A 355 4.78 13.51 11.81
CA GLY A 355 5.94 14.24 11.31
C GLY A 355 5.60 15.50 10.55
N LYS A 356 6.56 15.95 9.73
CA LYS A 356 6.47 17.17 8.92
C LYS A 356 6.31 16.85 7.44
N PRO A 357 5.73 17.77 6.64
CA PRO A 357 5.63 17.60 5.19
C PRO A 357 6.97 17.26 4.55
N LEU A 358 6.96 16.41 3.52
CA LEU A 358 8.13 16.23 2.67
C LEU A 358 8.47 17.56 1.98
N PRO A 359 9.73 17.78 1.56
CA PRO A 359 10.08 18.96 0.75
C PRO A 359 9.15 19.10 -0.46
N PHE A 360 8.76 20.30 -0.81
CA PHE A 360 7.83 20.64 -1.91
C PHE A 360 6.39 20.12 -1.74
N VAL A 361 6.04 19.63 -0.56
CA VAL A 361 4.67 19.28 -0.18
C VAL A 361 4.09 20.42 0.64
N GLU A 362 2.98 20.97 0.16
CA GLU A 362 2.21 21.95 0.91
C GLU A 362 1.09 21.23 1.68
N MET A 363 0.88 21.64 2.92
CA MET A 363 -0.22 21.10 3.75
C MET A 363 -0.90 22.22 4.53
N LYS A 364 -2.20 22.06 4.74
CA LYS A 364 -3.02 22.95 5.58
C LYS A 364 -4.05 22.13 6.35
N ILE A 365 -4.50 22.67 7.47
CA ILE A 365 -5.65 22.17 8.22
C ILE A 365 -6.81 23.14 7.99
N ILE A 366 -7.97 22.63 7.58
CA ILE A 366 -9.15 23.46 7.28
C ILE A 366 -10.34 23.10 8.16
N ASN A 367 -11.16 24.09 8.43
CA ASN A 367 -12.45 23.89 9.08
C ASN A 367 -13.45 23.28 8.09
N LEU A 368 -14.06 22.15 8.43
CA LEU A 368 -15.00 21.39 7.57
C LEU A 368 -16.24 22.19 7.12
N LYS A 369 -16.69 23.18 7.92
CA LYS A 369 -17.90 23.97 7.60
C LYS A 369 -17.57 25.17 6.72
N THR A 370 -16.42 25.80 6.94
CA THR A 370 -16.08 27.06 6.27
C THR A 370 -15.06 26.91 5.14
N GLY A 371 -14.38 25.76 5.05
CA GLY A 371 -13.26 25.53 4.12
C GLY A 371 -12.01 26.36 4.39
N LYS A 372 -12.00 27.19 5.44
CA LYS A 372 -10.88 28.10 5.74
C LYS A 372 -9.84 27.43 6.63
N PRO A 373 -8.54 27.80 6.49
CA PRO A 373 -7.49 27.34 7.39
C PRO A 373 -7.82 27.65 8.86
N VAL A 374 -7.45 26.74 9.76
CA VAL A 374 -7.60 26.89 11.21
C VAL A 374 -6.26 27.25 11.87
N PRO A 375 -6.28 27.88 13.06
CA PRO A 375 -5.07 28.12 13.84
C PRO A 375 -4.36 26.84 14.29
N VAL A 376 -3.08 26.96 14.68
CA VAL A 376 -2.28 25.91 15.31
C VAL A 376 -3.03 25.34 16.52
N GLY A 377 -2.98 24.00 16.69
CA GLY A 377 -3.63 23.26 17.77
C GLY A 377 -5.13 22.99 17.55
N ILE A 378 -5.76 23.52 16.50
CA ILE A 378 -7.18 23.34 16.23
C ILE A 378 -7.37 22.18 15.22
N LEU A 379 -8.30 21.28 15.54
CA LEU A 379 -8.68 20.16 14.68
C LEU A 379 -9.40 20.63 13.42
N GLY A 380 -9.04 20.03 12.29
CA GLY A 380 -9.68 20.25 11.00
C GLY A 380 -9.28 19.18 10.00
N GLU A 381 -9.78 19.26 8.77
CA GLU A 381 -9.38 18.35 7.72
C GLU A 381 -7.95 18.63 7.25
N ILE A 382 -7.14 17.60 7.16
CA ILE A 382 -5.81 17.64 6.57
C ILE A 382 -5.97 17.73 5.05
N CYS A 383 -5.45 18.80 4.44
CA CYS A 383 -5.37 18.94 2.99
C CYS A 383 -3.91 19.03 2.56
N THR A 384 -3.60 18.45 1.41
CA THR A 384 -2.24 18.45 0.85
C THR A 384 -2.23 18.86 -0.61
N ARG A 385 -1.15 19.55 -1.05
CA ARG A 385 -0.96 19.97 -2.44
C ARG A 385 0.52 19.85 -2.83
N GLY A 386 0.76 19.56 -4.10
CA GLY A 386 2.11 19.52 -4.66
C GLY A 386 2.32 18.38 -5.67
N PHE A 387 3.57 18.14 -5.98
CA PHE A 387 4.01 17.18 -7.00
C PHE A 387 3.51 15.73 -6.74
N HIS A 388 3.22 15.38 -5.49
CA HIS A 388 2.87 14.04 -5.04
C HIS A 388 1.38 13.72 -5.21
N VAL A 389 0.53 14.71 -5.46
CA VAL A 389 -0.91 14.52 -5.61
C VAL A 389 -1.23 13.81 -6.92
N MET A 390 -2.16 12.87 -6.87
CA MET A 390 -2.61 12.05 -8.00
C MET A 390 -3.08 12.89 -9.19
N MET A 391 -3.07 12.28 -10.37
CA MET A 391 -3.68 12.87 -11.58
C MET A 391 -5.23 12.88 -11.51
N GLY A 392 -5.81 12.04 -10.66
CA GLY A 392 -7.24 11.83 -10.48
C GLY A 392 -7.58 10.36 -10.35
N TYR A 393 -8.88 10.07 -10.27
CA TYR A 393 -9.38 8.69 -10.29
C TYR A 393 -9.71 8.25 -11.72
N ASP A 394 -9.25 7.06 -12.08
CA ASP A 394 -9.49 6.45 -13.38
C ASP A 394 -10.99 6.26 -13.65
N ASN A 395 -11.45 6.76 -14.81
CA ASN A 395 -12.85 6.70 -15.22
C ASN A 395 -13.87 7.25 -14.19
N ALA A 396 -13.44 8.12 -13.25
CA ALA A 396 -14.30 8.67 -12.19
C ALA A 396 -14.08 10.19 -11.97
N PRO A 397 -14.42 11.04 -12.98
CA PRO A 397 -14.18 12.48 -12.90
C PRO A 397 -14.94 13.17 -11.76
N ASP A 398 -16.15 12.73 -11.43
CA ASP A 398 -16.93 13.31 -10.33
C ASP A 398 -16.25 13.01 -8.98
N LYS A 399 -15.76 11.80 -8.78
CA LYS A 399 -14.99 11.44 -7.58
C LYS A 399 -13.65 12.18 -7.50
N THR A 400 -13.06 12.50 -8.64
CA THR A 400 -11.86 13.34 -8.69
C THR A 400 -12.17 14.75 -8.19
N LYS A 401 -13.26 15.37 -8.66
CA LYS A 401 -13.71 16.69 -8.21
C LYS A 401 -14.10 16.74 -6.73
N GLU A 402 -14.62 15.63 -6.18
CA GLU A 402 -14.89 15.52 -4.73
C GLU A 402 -13.60 15.52 -3.89
N ALA A 403 -12.51 14.97 -4.43
CA ALA A 403 -11.25 14.80 -3.71
C ALA A 403 -10.24 15.92 -3.98
N LEU A 404 -10.26 16.52 -5.16
CA LEU A 404 -9.36 17.59 -5.60
C LEU A 404 -10.15 18.85 -5.86
N ASP A 405 -9.82 19.93 -5.15
CA ASP A 405 -10.41 21.24 -5.40
C ASP A 405 -9.77 21.94 -6.62
N GLU A 406 -10.35 23.09 -7.00
CA GLU A 406 -9.90 23.87 -8.16
C GLU A 406 -8.49 24.47 -7.98
N GLU A 407 -7.99 24.61 -6.73
CA GLU A 407 -6.65 25.09 -6.41
C GLU A 407 -5.62 23.94 -6.37
N GLY A 408 -6.04 22.68 -6.59
CA GLY A 408 -5.21 21.48 -6.59
C GLY A 408 -4.94 20.91 -5.18
N TRP A 409 -5.73 21.27 -4.18
CA TRP A 409 -5.66 20.65 -2.87
C TRP A 409 -6.39 19.32 -2.87
N LEU A 410 -5.69 18.29 -2.39
CA LEU A 410 -6.28 16.99 -2.08
C LEU A 410 -6.90 17.05 -0.69
N HIS A 411 -8.21 16.86 -0.62
CA HIS A 411 -8.97 16.64 0.59
C HIS A 411 -8.80 15.20 1.04
N THR A 412 -8.06 14.97 2.13
CA THR A 412 -7.69 13.61 2.53
C THR A 412 -8.83 12.83 3.16
N GLY A 413 -9.82 13.53 3.69
CA GLY A 413 -10.86 12.97 4.54
C GLY A 413 -10.35 12.57 5.93
N ASP A 414 -9.15 12.96 6.29
CA ASP A 414 -8.52 12.72 7.58
C ASP A 414 -8.53 14.00 8.42
N ILE A 415 -8.84 13.88 9.70
CA ILE A 415 -8.85 14.99 10.66
C ILE A 415 -7.55 14.96 11.46
N GLY A 416 -7.00 16.14 11.67
CA GLY A 416 -5.78 16.33 12.44
C GLY A 416 -5.56 17.78 12.82
N TYR A 417 -4.41 18.06 13.36
CA TYR A 417 -3.96 19.41 13.70
C TYR A 417 -2.46 19.54 13.48
N ILE A 418 -1.96 20.76 13.51
CA ILE A 418 -0.52 21.10 13.50
C ILE A 418 -0.14 21.66 14.87
N ASP A 419 1.02 21.26 15.44
CA ASP A 419 1.55 21.79 16.68
C ASP A 419 2.42 23.05 16.45
N GLU A 420 2.87 23.69 17.54
CA GLU A 420 3.72 24.87 17.49
C GLU A 420 5.10 24.59 16.88
N GLN A 421 5.56 23.34 16.89
CA GLN A 421 6.83 22.90 16.28
C GLN A 421 6.67 22.58 14.79
N GLY A 422 5.45 22.64 14.25
CA GLY A 422 5.12 22.35 12.85
C GLY A 422 4.99 20.88 12.53
N ASN A 423 4.84 20.00 13.54
CA ASN A 423 4.50 18.60 13.32
C ASN A 423 2.99 18.47 13.13
N TYR A 424 2.60 17.58 12.22
CA TYR A 424 1.22 17.23 12.01
C TYR A 424 0.84 16.06 12.91
N HIS A 425 -0.41 16.05 13.36
CA HIS A 425 -1.00 15.02 14.21
C HIS A 425 -2.27 14.50 13.54
N TYR A 426 -2.37 13.20 13.39
CA TYR A 426 -3.58 12.54 12.93
C TYR A 426 -4.50 12.27 14.10
N ALA A 427 -5.78 12.56 13.97
CA ALA A 427 -6.77 12.27 14.99
C ALA A 427 -7.70 11.11 14.56
N TYR A 428 -8.38 11.24 13.44
CA TYR A 428 -9.30 10.22 12.93
C TYR A 428 -9.69 10.49 11.47
N ARG A 429 -10.33 9.51 10.84
CA ARG A 429 -10.88 9.66 9.50
C ARG A 429 -12.34 10.09 9.55
N ILE A 430 -12.75 11.06 8.72
CA ILE A 430 -14.14 11.58 8.69
C ILE A 430 -15.17 10.45 8.55
N LYS A 431 -14.87 9.43 7.76
CA LYS A 431 -15.74 8.26 7.56
C LYS A 431 -15.70 7.23 8.70
N GLU A 432 -14.84 7.40 9.69
CA GLU A 432 -14.71 6.56 10.89
C GLU A 432 -15.32 7.25 12.13
N ILE A 433 -16.12 8.28 11.93
CA ILE A 433 -16.99 8.85 12.95
C ILE A 433 -18.34 8.12 12.92
N VAL A 434 -18.81 7.77 14.11
CA VAL A 434 -20.19 7.32 14.34
C VAL A 434 -21.01 8.47 14.89
N VAL A 435 -22.13 8.77 14.27
CA VAL A 435 -23.06 9.81 14.74
C VAL A 435 -24.16 9.17 15.56
N ARG A 436 -24.01 9.21 16.90
CA ARG A 436 -24.92 8.58 17.85
C ARG A 436 -25.75 9.63 18.58
N GLY A 437 -27.04 9.71 18.31
CA GLY A 437 -27.93 10.66 18.96
C GLY A 437 -27.55 12.13 18.76
N GLY A 438 -26.88 12.46 17.64
CA GLY A 438 -26.38 13.80 17.31
C GLY A 438 -24.95 14.09 17.80
N GLU A 439 -24.36 13.18 18.57
CA GLU A 439 -22.97 13.29 19.03
C GLU A 439 -22.01 12.57 18.08
N ASN A 440 -20.90 13.21 17.75
CA ASN A 440 -19.82 12.63 16.93
C ASN A 440 -18.88 11.81 17.81
N ILE A 441 -18.76 10.53 17.54
CA ILE A 441 -17.92 9.59 18.28
C ILE A 441 -16.75 9.15 17.38
N SER A 442 -15.52 9.44 17.80
CA SER A 442 -14.33 8.92 17.17
C SER A 442 -14.16 7.44 17.53
N LEU A 443 -14.13 6.59 16.50
CA LEU A 443 -13.87 5.18 16.70
C LEU A 443 -12.43 4.93 17.19
N CYS A 444 -11.48 5.77 16.76
CA CYS A 444 -10.08 5.71 17.17
C CYS A 444 -9.92 5.94 18.69
N GLU A 445 -10.61 6.94 19.24
CA GLU A 445 -10.58 7.22 20.69
C GLU A 445 -11.07 6.02 21.52
N ILE A 446 -12.07 5.30 21.03
CA ILE A 446 -12.57 4.09 21.69
C ILE A 446 -11.54 2.95 21.56
N GLU A 447 -10.94 2.77 20.37
CA GLU A 447 -9.92 1.77 20.13
C GLU A 447 -8.70 1.99 21.04
N GLU A 448 -8.24 3.23 21.15
CA GLU A 448 -7.12 3.63 22.03
C GLU A 448 -7.42 3.34 23.50
N ALA A 449 -8.61 3.75 23.97
CA ALA A 449 -9.01 3.50 25.38
C ALA A 449 -9.07 1.99 25.69
N ILE A 450 -9.55 1.15 24.77
CA ILE A 450 -9.61 -0.30 24.96
C ILE A 450 -8.21 -0.92 24.91
N ALA A 451 -7.31 -0.41 24.07
CA ALA A 451 -5.94 -0.91 23.93
C ALA A 451 -5.11 -0.76 25.21
N GLU A 452 -5.47 0.17 26.13
CA GLU A 452 -4.84 0.32 27.45
C GLU A 452 -5.22 -0.81 28.42
N TYR A 453 -6.25 -1.61 28.13
CA TYR A 453 -6.68 -2.68 29.03
C TYR A 453 -5.77 -3.90 28.92
N VAL A 454 -5.31 -4.39 30.08
CA VAL A 454 -4.39 -5.54 30.16
C VAL A 454 -5.01 -6.77 29.51
N GLY A 455 -4.27 -7.42 28.61
CA GLY A 455 -4.71 -8.61 27.89
C GLY A 455 -5.37 -8.31 26.53
N VAL A 456 -5.50 -7.05 26.13
CA VAL A 456 -5.93 -6.68 24.78
C VAL A 456 -4.74 -6.76 23.83
N ASP A 457 -4.90 -7.48 22.73
CA ASP A 457 -3.91 -7.59 21.64
C ASP A 457 -4.15 -6.59 20.51
N ALA A 458 -5.42 -6.45 20.10
CA ALA A 458 -5.84 -5.50 19.09
C ALA A 458 -7.33 -5.17 19.25
N THR A 459 -7.73 -4.00 18.77
CA THR A 459 -9.13 -3.56 18.79
C THR A 459 -9.54 -3.06 17.41
N LYS A 460 -10.83 -3.20 17.08
CA LYS A 460 -11.42 -2.53 15.93
C LYS A 460 -12.86 -2.15 16.22
N ALA A 461 -13.12 -0.84 16.24
CA ALA A 461 -14.45 -0.27 16.38
C ALA A 461 -15.07 0.01 15.01
N PHE A 462 -16.39 -0.06 14.92
CA PHE A 462 -17.15 0.31 13.72
C PHE A 462 -18.59 0.69 14.05
N GLY A 463 -19.15 1.54 13.21
CA GLY A 463 -20.55 1.93 13.29
C GLY A 463 -21.48 0.90 12.65
N ILE A 464 -22.66 0.75 13.24
CA ILE A 464 -23.80 0.05 12.66
C ILE A 464 -25.04 0.96 12.68
N PRO A 465 -25.98 0.83 11.72
CA PRO A 465 -27.22 1.59 11.76
C PRO A 465 -28.05 1.31 13.02
N SER A 466 -28.66 2.34 13.57
CA SER A 466 -29.58 2.28 14.72
C SER A 466 -30.85 3.07 14.41
N ALA A 467 -32.03 2.47 14.61
CA ALA A 467 -33.29 3.13 14.36
C ALA A 467 -33.55 4.35 15.27
N ASP A 468 -33.02 4.30 16.52
CA ASP A 468 -33.30 5.34 17.51
C ASP A 468 -32.23 6.43 17.55
N LEU A 469 -30.95 6.07 17.32
CA LEU A 469 -29.80 6.95 17.53
C LEU A 469 -29.06 7.31 16.23
N GLY A 470 -29.53 6.84 15.08
CA GLY A 470 -28.83 6.97 13.79
C GLY A 470 -27.78 5.89 13.62
N GLU A 471 -26.78 5.88 14.49
CA GLU A 471 -25.74 4.85 14.53
C GLU A 471 -25.41 4.40 15.95
N GLU A 472 -24.82 3.21 16.07
CA GLU A 472 -24.30 2.63 17.31
C GLU A 472 -22.88 2.11 17.11
N VAL A 473 -22.08 2.12 18.18
CA VAL A 473 -20.71 1.64 18.14
C VAL A 473 -20.63 0.19 18.60
N ILE A 474 -20.00 -0.64 17.77
CA ILE A 474 -19.64 -2.03 18.07
C ILE A 474 -18.12 -2.13 18.09
N VAL A 475 -17.56 -2.92 18.99
CA VAL A 475 -16.11 -3.15 19.05
C VAL A 475 -15.78 -4.63 19.03
N ALA A 476 -14.89 -5.01 18.13
CA ALA A 476 -14.21 -6.28 18.12
C ALA A 476 -12.87 -6.14 18.88
N ILE A 477 -12.57 -7.09 19.76
CA ILE A 477 -11.40 -7.09 20.65
C ILE A 477 -10.67 -8.42 20.47
N CYS A 478 -9.42 -8.38 20.04
CA CYS A 478 -8.54 -9.54 20.03
C CYS A 478 -7.88 -9.67 21.40
N VAL A 479 -8.04 -10.84 22.02
CA VAL A 479 -7.51 -11.11 23.37
C VAL A 479 -6.16 -11.80 23.24
N GLN A 480 -5.17 -11.34 24.03
CA GLN A 480 -3.85 -11.96 24.09
C GLN A 480 -3.94 -13.41 24.58
N LYS A 481 -3.12 -14.29 24.00
CA LYS A 481 -3.03 -15.71 24.41
C LYS A 481 -2.69 -15.81 25.90
N GLY A 482 -3.53 -16.52 26.65
CA GLY A 482 -3.37 -16.72 28.10
C GLY A 482 -4.11 -15.71 28.97
N TYR A 483 -4.76 -14.71 28.36
CA TYR A 483 -5.62 -13.76 29.08
C TYR A 483 -7.10 -14.10 28.88
N SER A 484 -7.90 -13.69 29.85
CA SER A 484 -9.36 -13.66 29.76
C SER A 484 -9.82 -12.28 30.19
N ILE A 485 -10.69 -11.67 29.39
CA ILE A 485 -11.22 -10.32 29.64
C ILE A 485 -12.72 -10.46 29.93
N GLY A 486 -13.13 -10.02 31.12
CA GLY A 486 -14.54 -9.91 31.48
C GLY A 486 -15.19 -8.69 30.86
N GLU A 487 -16.35 -8.86 30.21
CA GLU A 487 -17.04 -7.73 29.57
C GLU A 487 -17.41 -6.64 30.58
N SER A 488 -17.91 -7.02 31.77
CA SER A 488 -18.29 -6.08 32.83
C SER A 488 -17.10 -5.26 33.32
N GLU A 489 -15.96 -5.91 33.56
CA GLU A 489 -14.74 -5.27 34.04
C GLU A 489 -14.21 -4.28 32.98
N LEU A 490 -14.22 -4.66 31.72
CA LEU A 490 -13.81 -3.77 30.63
C LEU A 490 -14.78 -2.59 30.48
N ARG A 491 -16.07 -2.79 30.65
CA ARG A 491 -17.05 -1.69 30.63
C ARG A 491 -16.85 -0.71 31.77
N GLU A 492 -16.57 -1.17 32.98
CA GLU A 492 -16.24 -0.32 34.12
C GLU A 492 -14.97 0.50 33.84
N PHE A 493 -13.91 -0.15 33.34
CA PHE A 493 -12.67 0.49 32.95
C PHE A 493 -12.90 1.61 31.90
N LEU A 494 -13.77 1.38 30.91
CA LEU A 494 -14.09 2.37 29.88
C LEU A 494 -14.94 3.52 30.43
N GLN A 495 -15.84 3.28 31.38
CA GLN A 495 -16.65 4.33 32.01
C GLN A 495 -15.81 5.35 32.78
N GLU A 496 -14.63 4.95 33.27
CA GLU A 496 -13.68 5.87 33.92
C GLU A 496 -12.92 6.76 32.93
N ARG A 497 -12.87 6.39 31.63
CA ARG A 497 -12.04 7.01 30.60
C ARG A 497 -12.82 7.72 29.51
N LEU A 498 -14.01 7.23 29.22
CA LEU A 498 -14.84 7.71 28.12
C LEU A 498 -16.16 8.30 28.63
N ALA A 499 -16.63 9.35 27.98
CA ALA A 499 -17.95 9.87 28.22
C ALA A 499 -19.02 8.79 27.94
N ARG A 500 -20.13 8.80 28.69
CA ARG A 500 -21.17 7.77 28.63
C ARG A 500 -21.68 7.48 27.22
N TYR A 501 -21.82 8.50 26.38
CA TYR A 501 -22.31 8.36 25.00
C TYR A 501 -21.29 7.67 24.07
N LYS A 502 -19.99 7.60 24.45
CA LYS A 502 -18.93 6.92 23.72
C LYS A 502 -18.78 5.44 24.06
N ILE A 503 -19.40 4.98 25.16
CA ILE A 503 -19.32 3.57 25.55
C ILE A 503 -19.95 2.69 24.48
N PRO A 504 -19.23 1.69 23.94
CA PRO A 504 -19.75 0.81 22.90
C PRO A 504 -21.02 0.08 23.33
N LYS A 505 -21.93 -0.12 22.40
CA LYS A 505 -23.14 -0.92 22.63
C LYS A 505 -22.79 -2.37 22.87
N GLU A 506 -21.92 -2.93 22.05
CA GLU A 506 -21.51 -4.33 22.11
C GLU A 506 -19.99 -4.46 22.04
N LEU A 507 -19.46 -5.43 22.78
CA LEU A 507 -18.06 -5.83 22.82
C LEU A 507 -17.97 -7.30 22.40
N HIS A 508 -17.20 -7.60 21.35
CA HIS A 508 -17.05 -8.96 20.83
C HIS A 508 -15.59 -9.39 20.92
N PHE A 509 -15.33 -10.55 21.54
CA PHE A 509 -14.00 -11.05 21.81
C PHE A 509 -13.57 -12.10 20.79
N PHE A 510 -12.34 -11.95 20.28
CA PHE A 510 -11.73 -12.79 19.27
C PHE A 510 -10.37 -13.29 19.74
N THR A 511 -9.95 -14.44 19.22
CA THR A 511 -8.58 -14.94 19.38
C THR A 511 -7.66 -14.43 18.26
N GLU A 512 -8.22 -14.13 17.09
CA GLU A 512 -7.51 -13.58 15.95
C GLU A 512 -8.48 -12.80 15.04
N PHE A 513 -8.02 -11.67 14.48
CA PHE A 513 -8.80 -10.91 13.51
C PHE A 513 -8.56 -11.36 12.08
N PRO A 514 -9.58 -11.26 11.21
CA PRO A 514 -9.36 -11.33 9.78
C PRO A 514 -8.54 -10.12 9.32
N HIS A 515 -7.61 -10.35 8.40
CA HIS A 515 -6.76 -9.29 7.87
C HIS A 515 -6.90 -9.17 6.35
N THR A 516 -6.82 -7.94 5.88
CA THR A 516 -6.67 -7.66 4.46
C THR A 516 -5.30 -8.14 3.97
N PRO A 517 -5.12 -8.29 2.64
CA PRO A 517 -3.84 -8.66 2.05
C PRO A 517 -2.67 -7.74 2.39
N CYS A 518 -2.97 -6.49 2.71
CA CYS A 518 -1.98 -5.49 3.13
C CYS A 518 -1.65 -5.55 4.62
N GLY A 519 -2.18 -6.55 5.35
CA GLY A 519 -1.94 -6.72 6.79
C GLY A 519 -2.82 -5.85 7.70
N LYS A 520 -3.75 -5.06 7.16
CA LYS A 520 -4.74 -4.31 7.96
C LYS A 520 -5.88 -5.22 8.42
N ILE A 521 -6.51 -4.89 9.55
CA ILE A 521 -7.72 -5.58 10.01
C ILE A 521 -8.82 -5.44 8.94
N ASP A 522 -9.45 -6.55 8.58
CA ASP A 522 -10.55 -6.57 7.61
C ASP A 522 -11.88 -6.33 8.32
N VAL A 523 -12.27 -5.05 8.38
CA VAL A 523 -13.51 -4.63 9.03
C VAL A 523 -14.76 -5.21 8.37
N GLN A 524 -14.74 -5.42 7.04
CA GLN A 524 -15.89 -6.01 6.34
C GLN A 524 -16.07 -7.48 6.72
N ALA A 525 -14.98 -8.22 6.78
CA ALA A 525 -15.00 -9.60 7.25
C ALA A 525 -15.44 -9.69 8.72
N LEU A 526 -15.01 -8.77 9.59
CA LEU A 526 -15.48 -8.68 10.98
C LEU A 526 -16.98 -8.41 11.05
N LYS A 527 -17.51 -7.43 10.31
CA LYS A 527 -18.94 -7.13 10.24
C LYS A 527 -19.77 -8.33 9.78
N LEU A 528 -19.28 -9.06 8.75
CA LEU A 528 -19.94 -10.28 8.28
C LEU A 528 -19.98 -11.38 9.32
N GLN A 529 -18.86 -11.63 10.03
CA GLN A 529 -18.79 -12.63 11.09
C GLN A 529 -19.73 -12.32 12.26
N LEU A 530 -19.94 -11.03 12.55
CA LEU A 530 -20.81 -10.56 13.63
C LEU A 530 -22.27 -10.36 13.20
N GLY A 531 -22.63 -10.64 11.94
CA GLY A 531 -23.99 -10.53 11.44
C GLY A 531 -24.42 -9.11 11.05
N TYR A 532 -23.51 -8.14 11.03
CA TYR A 532 -23.77 -6.75 10.63
C TYR A 532 -23.43 -6.45 9.16
N GLY A 533 -22.93 -7.43 8.41
CA GLY A 533 -22.62 -7.28 7.00
C GLY A 533 -23.86 -7.52 6.14
N VAL A 534 -24.08 -6.65 5.14
CA VAL A 534 -25.03 -6.95 4.08
C VAL A 534 -24.39 -8.05 3.22
N SER A 535 -24.99 -9.22 3.17
CA SER A 535 -24.59 -10.26 2.22
C SER A 535 -24.77 -9.72 0.81
N ILE A 536 -23.79 -9.94 -0.08
CA ILE A 536 -23.84 -9.56 -1.52
C ILE A 536 -25.12 -10.12 -2.22
N LYS A 537 -25.87 -11.00 -1.57
CA LYS A 537 -27.17 -11.48 -2.02
C LYS A 537 -28.32 -10.49 -1.76
N ASP A 538 -28.20 -9.64 -0.77
CA ASP A 538 -29.31 -8.74 -0.34
C ASP A 538 -29.29 -7.41 -1.09
N GLU A 539 -28.13 -6.94 -1.59
CA GLU A 539 -28.06 -5.72 -2.42
C GLU A 539 -28.82 -5.84 -3.76
N LYS A 540 -29.00 -7.06 -4.30
CA LYS A 540 -29.78 -7.24 -5.53
C LYS A 540 -31.29 -7.04 -5.33
N ASN A 541 -31.79 -7.13 -4.11
CA ASN A 541 -33.21 -6.94 -3.80
C ASN A 541 -33.56 -5.49 -3.42
N MET A 542 -32.57 -4.65 -3.09
CA MET A 542 -32.78 -3.23 -2.76
C MET A 542 -32.74 -2.29 -3.99
N VAL A 543 -32.22 -2.75 -5.14
CA VAL A 543 -32.19 -1.95 -6.38
C VAL A 543 -33.36 -2.28 -7.32
N ALA A 544 -34.22 -3.21 -6.97
CA ALA A 544 -35.36 -3.64 -7.76
C ALA A 544 -36.74 -3.28 -7.11
N GLY A 545 -36.74 -2.32 -6.16
CA GLY A 545 -37.94 -1.79 -5.55
C GLY A 545 -38.14 -0.30 -5.83
#